data_76b649601605735ce6a97441673bbc77
#
_entry.id   76b649601605735ce6a97441673bbc77
#
_cell.length_a   1.000
_cell.length_b   1.000
_cell.length_c   1.000
_cell.angle_alpha   90.00
_cell.angle_beta   90.00
_cell.angle_gamma   90.00
#
_symmetry.space_group_name_H-M   'P 1'
#
loop_
_entity.id
_entity.type
_entity.pdbx_description
1 polymer ?
#
loop_
_entity_poly.entity_id
_entity_poly.type
_entity_poly.pdbx_seq_one_letter_code
_entity_poly.pdbx_strand_id
1 'polypeptide(L)'
;MGIKMKTSLTKTFRKFLVCLLGGICLSVVVPFVCMLLASSMGIVTLADNNERQTEALVPILTATPNVSDIHFPTGTKFLRLTKNYEYIDTNMSEEVKEKALMFAKTGLMDTSGKTQFIFVTRNDEYIVLQYVIGSQYLNPQLNHYLPSPEIVMITLMIISSLGVCVYLTVHFAKELRKELIPILE
;
A
#
# COMPACT_ATOMS: atom_id res chain seq x y z
N MET A 1 -15.15 -8.93 54.02
CA MET A 1 -15.51 -9.44 52.70
C MET A 1 -15.24 -8.45 51.54
N GLY A 2 -15.40 -7.14 51.72
CA GLY A 2 -15.23 -6.12 50.70
C GLY A 2 -13.83 -5.94 50.11
N ILE A 3 -12.73 -6.18 50.85
CA ILE A 3 -11.34 -5.96 50.38
C ILE A 3 -10.92 -7.02 49.34
N LYS A 4 -11.26 -8.30 49.54
CA LYS A 4 -10.95 -9.38 48.58
C LYS A 4 -11.65 -9.18 47.23
N MET A 5 -12.85 -8.64 47.24
CA MET A 5 -13.69 -8.39 46.05
C MET A 5 -13.18 -7.24 45.24
N LYS A 6 -12.76 -6.14 45.88
CA LYS A 6 -12.15 -4.98 45.18
C LYS A 6 -10.84 -5.36 44.46
N THR A 7 -10.07 -6.28 45.06
CA THR A 7 -8.83 -6.79 44.43
C THR A 7 -9.10 -7.74 43.27
N SER A 8 -10.20 -8.54 43.29
CA SER A 8 -10.57 -9.39 42.16
C SER A 8 -11.03 -8.57 40.96
N LEU A 9 -11.98 -7.65 41.17
CA LEU A 9 -12.50 -6.78 40.10
C LEU A 9 -11.40 -5.97 39.42
N THR A 10 -10.42 -5.44 40.19
CA THR A 10 -9.29 -4.70 39.66
C THR A 10 -8.38 -5.59 38.81
N LYS A 11 -8.15 -6.85 39.25
CA LYS A 11 -7.35 -7.81 38.43
C LYS A 11 -8.04 -8.17 37.12
N THR A 12 -9.34 -8.41 37.16
CA THR A 12 -10.13 -8.74 35.98
C THR A 12 -10.13 -7.57 35.00
N PHE A 13 -10.35 -6.34 35.47
CA PHE A 13 -10.26 -5.15 34.60
C PHE A 13 -8.89 -4.92 34.01
N ARG A 14 -7.82 -5.10 34.79
CA ARG A 14 -6.43 -4.98 34.28
C ARG A 14 -6.15 -6.03 33.23
N LYS A 15 -6.59 -7.28 33.40
CA LYS A 15 -6.49 -8.35 32.41
C LYS A 15 -7.20 -7.96 31.11
N PHE A 16 -8.41 -7.40 31.22
CA PHE A 16 -9.16 -6.89 30.08
C PHE A 16 -8.37 -5.82 29.30
N LEU A 17 -7.85 -4.82 29.97
CA LEU A 17 -7.07 -3.76 29.32
C LEU A 17 -5.84 -4.32 28.59
N VAL A 18 -5.12 -5.24 29.22
CA VAL A 18 -3.93 -5.86 28.61
C VAL A 18 -4.33 -6.68 27.37
N CYS A 19 -5.38 -7.49 27.47
CA CYS A 19 -5.87 -8.27 26.34
C CYS A 19 -6.42 -7.36 25.22
N LEU A 20 -7.09 -6.26 25.55
CA LEU A 20 -7.62 -5.32 24.58
C LEU A 20 -6.47 -4.61 23.80
N LEU A 21 -5.51 -4.07 24.54
CA LEU A 21 -4.35 -3.42 23.92
C LEU A 21 -3.54 -4.40 23.07
N GLY A 22 -3.24 -5.59 23.60
CA GLY A 22 -2.55 -6.64 22.85
C GLY A 22 -3.31 -7.10 21.61
N GLY A 23 -4.63 -7.27 21.71
CA GLY A 23 -5.48 -7.63 20.58
C GLY A 23 -5.52 -6.56 19.49
N ILE A 24 -5.62 -5.28 19.87
CA ILE A 24 -5.57 -4.16 18.92
C ILE A 24 -4.17 -4.09 18.25
N CYS A 25 -3.10 -4.22 19.03
CA CYS A 25 -1.75 -4.25 18.45
C CYS A 25 -1.60 -5.39 17.42
N LEU A 26 -2.06 -6.60 17.75
CA LEU A 26 -2.00 -7.73 16.83
C LEU A 26 -2.86 -7.51 15.58
N SER A 27 -4.05 -6.90 15.72
CA SER A 27 -4.93 -6.61 14.58
C SER A 27 -4.34 -5.60 13.59
N VAL A 28 -3.37 -4.79 14.01
CA VAL A 28 -2.61 -3.86 13.14
C VAL A 28 -1.37 -4.55 12.58
N VAL A 29 -0.60 -5.22 13.43
CA VAL A 29 0.69 -5.82 13.05
C VAL A 29 0.51 -6.97 12.06
N VAL A 30 -0.48 -7.85 12.27
CA VAL A 30 -0.67 -9.04 11.43
C VAL A 30 -0.97 -8.67 9.97
N PRO A 31 -1.95 -7.82 9.62
CA PRO A 31 -2.17 -7.41 8.23
C PRO A 31 -0.96 -6.73 7.60
N PHE A 32 -0.23 -5.92 8.36
CA PHE A 32 0.99 -5.27 7.89
C PHE A 32 2.08 -6.30 7.52
N VAL A 33 2.33 -7.27 8.40
CA VAL A 33 3.28 -8.37 8.12
C VAL A 33 2.82 -9.20 6.92
N CYS A 34 1.52 -9.49 6.80
CA CYS A 34 0.97 -10.20 5.65
C CYS A 34 1.22 -9.42 4.34
N MET A 35 1.10 -8.09 4.34
CA MET A 35 1.39 -7.27 3.17
C MET A 35 2.89 -7.31 2.79
N LEU A 36 3.79 -7.26 3.78
CA LEU A 36 5.23 -7.40 3.54
C LEU A 36 5.56 -8.79 2.95
N LEU A 37 4.95 -9.85 3.49
CA LEU A 37 5.10 -11.20 2.95
C LEU A 37 4.55 -11.32 1.54
N ALA A 38 3.38 -10.76 1.25
CA ALA A 38 2.82 -10.71 -0.11
C ALA A 38 3.74 -9.98 -1.09
N SER A 39 4.41 -8.92 -0.63
CA SER A 39 5.42 -8.21 -1.44
C SER A 39 6.66 -9.08 -1.68
N SER A 40 7.17 -9.77 -0.65
CA SER A 40 8.33 -10.66 -0.80
C SER A 40 8.05 -11.88 -1.70
N MET A 41 6.81 -12.34 -1.73
CA MET A 41 6.34 -13.43 -2.61
C MET A 41 6.02 -12.96 -4.04
N GLY A 42 6.15 -11.68 -4.35
CA GLY A 42 5.85 -11.12 -5.66
C GLY A 42 4.36 -11.09 -6.00
N ILE A 43 3.47 -11.04 -5.01
CA ILE A 43 2.02 -10.89 -5.21
C ILE A 43 1.64 -9.41 -5.32
N VAL A 44 2.33 -8.56 -4.55
CA VAL A 44 2.10 -7.12 -4.47
C VAL A 44 3.44 -6.40 -4.67
N THR A 45 3.44 -5.29 -5.41
CA THR A 45 4.56 -4.34 -5.44
C THR A 45 4.22 -3.15 -4.54
N LEU A 46 5.11 -2.81 -3.62
CA LEU A 46 4.94 -1.66 -2.73
C LEU A 46 5.26 -0.35 -3.49
N ALA A 47 4.64 0.76 -3.08
CA ALA A 47 4.82 2.08 -3.69
C ALA A 47 6.31 2.47 -3.81
N ASP A 48 7.06 2.35 -2.73
CA ASP A 48 8.49 2.65 -2.67
C ASP A 48 9.32 1.80 -3.65
N ASN A 49 8.94 0.55 -3.90
CA ASN A 49 9.60 -0.31 -4.88
C ASN A 49 9.34 0.14 -6.32
N ASN A 50 8.14 0.66 -6.64
CA ASN A 50 7.82 1.15 -7.98
C ASN A 50 8.69 2.36 -8.33
N GLU A 51 8.81 3.31 -7.41
CA GLU A 51 9.64 4.50 -7.58
C GLU A 51 11.11 4.11 -7.75
N ARG A 52 11.69 3.38 -6.80
CA ARG A 52 13.09 2.93 -6.86
C ARG A 52 13.43 2.11 -8.09
N GLN A 53 12.55 1.22 -8.52
CA GLN A 53 12.75 0.43 -9.74
C GLN A 53 12.73 1.31 -10.98
N THR A 54 11.86 2.33 -11.01
CA THR A 54 11.78 3.26 -12.14
C THR A 54 12.97 4.21 -12.15
N GLU A 55 13.41 4.71 -10.99
CA GLU A 55 14.64 5.52 -10.88
C GLU A 55 15.89 4.74 -11.29
N ALA A 56 15.97 3.46 -10.92
CA ALA A 56 17.08 2.59 -11.31
C ALA A 56 17.16 2.36 -12.83
N LEU A 57 16.07 2.60 -13.57
CA LEU A 57 16.10 2.54 -15.04
C LEU A 57 16.81 3.76 -15.67
N VAL A 58 16.86 4.90 -15.01
CA VAL A 58 17.44 6.13 -15.56
C VAL A 58 18.87 5.93 -16.05
N PRO A 59 19.83 5.41 -15.25
CA PRO A 59 21.18 5.14 -15.72
C PRO A 59 21.23 4.05 -16.81
N ILE A 60 20.35 3.05 -16.75
CA ILE A 60 20.27 1.99 -17.76
C ILE A 60 19.81 2.57 -19.10
N LEU A 61 18.78 3.41 -19.09
CA LEU A 61 18.26 4.10 -20.28
C LEU A 61 19.31 4.99 -20.93
N THR A 62 20.16 5.66 -20.14
CA THR A 62 21.22 6.51 -20.69
C THR A 62 22.38 5.71 -21.28
N ALA A 63 22.65 4.50 -20.77
CA ALA A 63 23.77 3.65 -21.18
C ALA A 63 23.42 2.69 -22.35
N THR A 64 22.16 2.26 -22.46
CA THR A 64 21.76 1.22 -23.43
C THR A 64 21.35 1.85 -24.76
N PRO A 65 21.91 1.42 -25.92
CA PRO A 65 21.59 1.99 -27.22
C PRO A 65 20.12 1.84 -27.64
N ASN A 66 19.51 0.69 -27.40
CA ASN A 66 18.13 0.41 -27.78
C ASN A 66 17.21 0.30 -26.56
N VAL A 67 16.14 1.08 -26.54
CA VAL A 67 15.13 1.05 -25.46
C VAL A 67 14.36 -0.27 -25.47
N SER A 68 14.19 -0.91 -26.63
CA SER A 68 13.54 -2.24 -26.76
C SER A 68 14.26 -3.38 -26.03
N ASP A 69 15.56 -3.23 -25.73
CA ASP A 69 16.34 -4.23 -25.02
C ASP A 69 16.20 -4.11 -23.49
N ILE A 70 15.48 -3.08 -23.02
CA ILE A 70 15.30 -2.79 -21.61
C ILE A 70 14.00 -3.44 -21.10
N HIS A 71 14.14 -4.23 -20.06
CA HIS A 71 12.98 -4.78 -19.37
C HIS A 71 12.39 -3.76 -18.40
N PHE A 72 11.19 -3.27 -18.68
CA PHE A 72 10.48 -2.35 -17.80
C PHE A 72 9.75 -3.11 -16.68
N PRO A 73 9.83 -2.64 -15.44
CA PRO A 73 9.03 -3.18 -14.33
C PRO A 73 7.53 -3.10 -14.62
N THR A 74 6.77 -4.02 -14.01
CA THR A 74 5.31 -4.04 -14.16
C THR A 74 4.71 -2.71 -13.73
N GLY A 75 3.89 -2.11 -14.61
CA GLY A 75 3.25 -0.82 -14.35
C GLY A 75 4.07 0.41 -14.78
N THR A 76 5.33 0.24 -15.16
CA THR A 76 6.13 1.31 -15.77
C THR A 76 5.82 1.41 -17.26
N LYS A 77 5.52 2.62 -17.73
CA LYS A 77 5.31 2.92 -19.14
C LYS A 77 6.30 3.98 -19.59
N PHE A 78 6.53 4.05 -20.90
CA PHE A 78 7.47 5.00 -21.47
C PHE A 78 6.90 5.75 -22.67
N LEU A 79 7.39 6.96 -22.88
CA LEU A 79 7.18 7.78 -24.05
C LEU A 79 8.55 8.27 -24.55
N ARG A 80 8.90 8.01 -25.81
CA ARG A 80 10.10 8.50 -26.47
C ARG A 80 9.77 9.66 -27.38
N LEU A 81 10.55 10.71 -27.29
CA LEU A 81 10.37 11.94 -28.04
C LEU A 81 11.72 12.38 -28.67
N THR A 82 11.66 13.00 -29.84
CA THR A 82 12.81 13.73 -30.40
C THR A 82 13.15 14.94 -29.53
N LYS A 83 14.27 15.60 -29.77
CA LYS A 83 14.62 16.88 -29.13
C LYS A 83 13.61 18.01 -29.43
N ASN A 84 12.84 17.87 -30.49
CA ASN A 84 11.76 18.80 -30.87
C ASN A 84 10.41 18.40 -30.28
N TYR A 85 10.37 17.42 -29.34
CA TYR A 85 9.15 16.88 -28.75
C TYR A 85 8.21 16.19 -29.74
N GLU A 86 8.73 15.71 -30.86
CA GLU A 86 7.98 14.88 -31.79
C GLU A 86 8.00 13.43 -31.31
N TYR A 87 6.91 12.73 -31.57
CA TYR A 87 6.70 11.34 -31.15
C TYR A 87 7.62 10.37 -31.90
N ILE A 88 8.25 9.46 -31.16
CA ILE A 88 9.02 8.33 -31.70
C ILE A 88 8.29 7.02 -31.40
N ASP A 89 8.07 6.70 -30.12
CA ASP A 89 7.52 5.42 -29.68
C ASP A 89 6.92 5.50 -28.26
N THR A 90 5.95 4.65 -27.92
CA THR A 90 5.36 4.56 -26.57
C THR A 90 4.56 3.28 -26.37
N ASN A 91 4.43 2.87 -25.11
CA ASN A 91 3.46 1.89 -24.64
C ASN A 91 2.33 2.53 -23.77
N MET A 92 2.20 3.87 -23.78
CA MET A 92 1.15 4.60 -23.08
C MET A 92 -0.14 4.66 -23.93
N SER A 93 -1.29 4.83 -23.26
CA SER A 93 -2.54 5.19 -23.93
C SER A 93 -2.52 6.65 -24.40
N GLU A 94 -3.35 7.02 -25.37
CA GLU A 94 -3.37 8.39 -25.93
C GLU A 94 -3.57 9.47 -24.84
N GLU A 95 -4.49 9.26 -23.90
CA GLU A 95 -4.72 10.21 -22.79
C GLU A 95 -3.45 10.42 -21.95
N VAL A 96 -2.74 9.35 -21.63
CA VAL A 96 -1.51 9.39 -20.82
C VAL A 96 -0.37 9.99 -21.60
N LYS A 97 -0.28 9.72 -22.91
CA LYS A 97 0.71 10.27 -23.81
C LYS A 97 0.64 11.80 -23.89
N GLU A 98 -0.57 12.36 -23.94
CA GLU A 98 -0.76 13.82 -23.92
C GLU A 98 -0.28 14.45 -22.60
N LYS A 99 -0.59 13.83 -21.47
CA LYS A 99 -0.12 14.26 -20.15
C LYS A 99 1.41 14.16 -20.03
N ALA A 100 2.00 13.08 -20.52
CA ALA A 100 3.44 12.88 -20.54
C ALA A 100 4.17 13.90 -21.44
N LEU A 101 3.59 14.22 -22.60
CA LEU A 101 4.12 15.24 -23.51
C LEU A 101 4.04 16.64 -22.89
N MET A 102 2.94 16.95 -22.21
CA MET A 102 2.78 18.21 -21.49
C MET A 102 3.83 18.32 -20.37
N PHE A 103 4.01 17.26 -19.58
CA PHE A 103 5.04 17.18 -18.55
C PHE A 103 6.45 17.39 -19.15
N ALA A 104 6.76 16.74 -20.28
CA ALA A 104 8.05 16.88 -20.94
C ALA A 104 8.35 18.33 -21.37
N LYS A 105 7.32 19.07 -21.82
CA LYS A 105 7.46 20.45 -22.30
C LYS A 105 7.49 21.49 -21.19
N THR A 106 6.74 21.28 -20.10
CA THR A 106 6.49 22.30 -19.09
C THR A 106 7.14 22.00 -17.74
N GLY A 107 7.53 20.73 -17.48
CA GLY A 107 7.95 20.26 -16.16
C GLY A 107 6.82 20.22 -15.12
N LEU A 108 5.59 20.59 -15.51
CA LEU A 108 4.45 20.62 -14.61
C LEU A 108 3.84 19.21 -14.48
N MET A 109 3.76 18.73 -13.25
CA MET A 109 3.22 17.43 -12.93
C MET A 109 1.74 17.57 -12.55
N ASP A 110 0.88 16.76 -13.19
CA ASP A 110 -0.50 16.62 -12.72
C ASP A 110 -0.51 15.74 -11.47
N THR A 111 -0.66 16.34 -10.30
CA THR A 111 -0.68 15.67 -9.00
C THR A 111 -2.02 15.02 -8.66
N SER A 112 -3.01 15.16 -9.52
CA SER A 112 -4.37 14.61 -9.29
C SER A 112 -4.47 13.10 -9.56
N GLY A 113 -3.46 12.50 -10.18
CA GLY A 113 -3.43 11.09 -10.59
C GLY A 113 -2.67 10.17 -9.62
N LYS A 114 -2.90 8.87 -9.78
CA LYS A 114 -2.14 7.79 -9.09
C LYS A 114 -0.81 7.46 -9.78
N THR A 115 -0.33 8.32 -10.66
CA THR A 115 0.88 8.10 -11.47
C THR A 115 1.76 9.33 -11.46
N GLN A 116 3.06 9.11 -11.53
CA GLN A 116 4.06 10.17 -11.70
C GLN A 116 4.91 9.93 -12.94
N PHE A 117 5.62 10.97 -13.36
CA PHE A 117 6.51 10.95 -14.51
C PHE A 117 7.94 11.25 -14.09
N ILE A 118 8.90 10.57 -14.72
CA ILE A 118 10.33 10.88 -14.64
C ILE A 118 10.79 11.27 -16.05
N PHE A 119 11.49 12.38 -16.15
CA PHE A 119 12.05 12.86 -17.40
C PHE A 119 13.52 12.45 -17.51
N VAL A 120 13.87 11.76 -18.58
CA VAL A 120 15.22 11.29 -18.85
C VAL A 120 15.70 11.94 -20.15
N THR A 121 16.84 12.64 -20.08
CA THR A 121 17.51 13.18 -21.25
C THR A 121 18.54 12.18 -21.75
N ARG A 122 18.44 11.82 -23.01
CA ARG A 122 19.39 10.97 -23.72
C ARG A 122 19.95 11.73 -24.90
N ASN A 123 21.07 11.26 -25.51
CA ASN A 123 21.85 11.99 -26.54
C ASN A 123 20.96 12.77 -27.51
N ASP A 124 20.15 12.11 -28.33
CA ASP A 124 19.31 12.72 -29.36
C ASP A 124 17.80 12.63 -29.10
N GLU A 125 17.40 12.13 -27.91
CA GLU A 125 16.00 11.93 -27.57
C GLU A 125 15.69 12.27 -26.12
N TYR A 126 14.40 12.46 -25.83
CA TYR A 126 13.85 12.54 -24.50
C TYR A 126 13.01 11.31 -24.22
N ILE A 127 13.09 10.78 -23.00
CA ILE A 127 12.27 9.66 -22.55
C ILE A 127 11.49 10.10 -21.30
N VAL A 128 10.17 9.94 -21.33
CA VAL A 128 9.31 10.14 -20.18
C VAL A 128 8.89 8.76 -19.67
N LEU A 129 9.25 8.44 -18.46
CA LEU A 129 8.79 7.25 -17.76
C LEU A 129 7.56 7.60 -16.92
N GLN A 130 6.54 6.78 -16.97
CA GLN A 130 5.40 6.82 -16.07
C GLN A 130 5.48 5.65 -15.10
N TYR A 131 5.28 5.90 -13.83
CA TYR A 131 5.12 4.86 -12.81
C TYR A 131 3.93 5.15 -11.90
N VAL A 132 3.43 4.10 -11.24
CA VAL A 132 2.26 4.20 -10.36
C VAL A 132 2.71 4.56 -8.95
N ILE A 133 2.07 5.60 -8.37
CA ILE A 133 2.20 5.95 -6.96
C ILE A 133 1.24 5.06 -6.17
N GLY A 134 1.78 4.20 -5.32
CA GLY A 134 0.98 3.27 -4.54
C GLY A 134 1.32 1.83 -4.83
N SER A 135 0.87 0.96 -3.94
CA SER A 135 1.04 -0.47 -4.13
C SER A 135 0.06 -1.00 -5.17
N GLN A 136 0.48 -2.02 -5.89
CA GLN A 136 -0.36 -2.69 -6.87
C GLN A 136 -0.12 -4.20 -6.85
N TYR A 137 -1.12 -4.95 -7.32
CA TYR A 137 -0.95 -6.38 -7.53
C TYR A 137 -0.12 -6.62 -8.80
N LEU A 138 0.80 -7.59 -8.75
CA LEU A 138 1.58 -7.98 -9.93
C LEU A 138 0.70 -8.64 -11.00
N ASN A 139 -0.39 -9.27 -10.61
CA ASN A 139 -1.37 -9.77 -11.56
C ASN A 139 -2.30 -8.61 -12.02
N PRO A 140 -2.32 -8.24 -13.32
CA PRO A 140 -3.14 -7.14 -13.83
C PRO A 140 -4.65 -7.35 -13.61
N GLN A 141 -5.12 -8.60 -13.60
CA GLN A 141 -6.54 -8.90 -13.35
C GLN A 141 -6.95 -8.50 -11.93
N LEU A 142 -6.08 -8.71 -10.94
CA LEU A 142 -6.38 -8.32 -9.56
C LEU A 142 -6.48 -6.80 -9.42
N ASN A 143 -5.68 -6.02 -10.14
CA ASN A 143 -5.78 -4.56 -10.14
C ASN A 143 -7.10 -4.04 -10.73
N HIS A 144 -7.76 -4.84 -11.57
CA HIS A 144 -9.06 -4.47 -12.16
C HIS A 144 -10.23 -4.76 -11.21
N TYR A 145 -10.18 -5.87 -10.47
CA TYR A 145 -11.29 -6.33 -9.64
C TYR A 145 -11.16 -5.97 -8.15
N LEU A 146 -9.96 -5.79 -7.65
CA LEU A 146 -9.71 -5.50 -6.24
C LEU A 146 -9.33 -4.03 -6.02
N PRO A 147 -9.71 -3.45 -4.87
CA PRO A 147 -9.16 -2.17 -4.45
C PRO A 147 -7.64 -2.28 -4.27
N SER A 148 -6.93 -1.14 -4.20
CA SER A 148 -5.48 -1.16 -3.98
C SER A 148 -5.10 -1.96 -2.72
N PRO A 149 -3.91 -2.62 -2.71
CA PRO A 149 -3.46 -3.42 -1.58
C PRO A 149 -3.50 -2.67 -0.23
N GLU A 150 -3.24 -1.35 -0.23
CA GLU A 150 -3.34 -0.52 0.97
C GLU A 150 -4.77 -0.45 1.51
N ILE A 151 -5.76 -0.27 0.64
CA ILE A 151 -7.18 -0.21 1.04
C ILE A 151 -7.60 -1.55 1.62
N VAL A 152 -7.20 -2.65 1.00
CA VAL A 152 -7.48 -4.01 1.53
C VAL A 152 -6.83 -4.18 2.89
N MET A 153 -5.56 -3.80 3.06
CA MET A 153 -4.86 -3.87 4.34
C MET A 153 -5.55 -3.04 5.42
N ILE A 154 -5.88 -1.78 5.14
CA ILE A 154 -6.58 -0.90 6.10
C ILE A 154 -7.95 -1.47 6.48
N THR A 155 -8.70 -1.98 5.51
CA THR A 155 -10.01 -2.59 5.75
C THR A 155 -9.89 -3.81 6.67
N LEU A 156 -8.90 -4.67 6.44
CA LEU A 156 -8.62 -5.82 7.30
C LEU A 156 -8.22 -5.40 8.73
N MET A 157 -7.41 -4.34 8.87
CA MET A 157 -7.05 -3.78 10.18
C MET A 157 -8.29 -3.28 10.94
N ILE A 158 -9.20 -2.57 10.28
CA ILE A 158 -10.44 -2.07 10.88
C ILE A 158 -11.34 -3.22 11.30
N ILE A 159 -11.61 -4.16 10.40
CA ILE A 159 -12.50 -5.31 10.67
C ILE A 159 -11.94 -6.17 11.80
N SER A 160 -10.65 -6.49 11.80
CA SER A 160 -10.02 -7.29 12.84
C SER A 160 -10.02 -6.58 14.18
N SER A 161 -9.75 -5.27 14.23
CA SER A 161 -9.79 -4.47 15.46
C SER A 161 -11.20 -4.41 16.04
N LEU A 162 -12.22 -4.19 15.23
CA LEU A 162 -13.62 -4.22 15.65
C LEU A 162 -14.00 -5.62 16.18
N GLY A 163 -13.59 -6.68 15.49
CA GLY A 163 -13.82 -8.06 15.91
C GLY A 163 -13.21 -8.36 17.29
N VAL A 164 -11.97 -7.93 17.51
CA VAL A 164 -11.29 -8.06 18.82
C VAL A 164 -12.05 -7.29 19.90
N CYS A 165 -12.43 -6.04 19.65
CA CYS A 165 -13.17 -5.23 20.61
C CYS A 165 -14.51 -5.88 21.02
N VAL A 166 -15.30 -6.32 20.04
CA VAL A 166 -16.58 -6.97 20.28
C VAL A 166 -16.39 -8.29 21.05
N TYR A 167 -15.47 -9.15 20.59
CA TYR A 167 -15.19 -10.42 21.24
C TYR A 167 -14.78 -10.24 22.71
N LEU A 168 -13.81 -9.38 22.99
CA LEU A 168 -13.31 -9.13 24.34
C LEU A 168 -14.39 -8.50 25.23
N THR A 169 -15.17 -7.55 24.70
CA THR A 169 -16.26 -6.94 25.46
C THR A 169 -17.31 -7.97 25.89
N VAL A 170 -17.75 -8.83 24.97
CA VAL A 170 -18.71 -9.90 25.26
C VAL A 170 -18.13 -10.92 26.24
N HIS A 171 -16.88 -11.33 26.03
CA HIS A 171 -16.21 -12.28 26.91
C HIS A 171 -16.08 -11.75 28.34
N PHE A 172 -15.65 -10.51 28.50
CA PHE A 172 -15.51 -9.85 29.79
C PHE A 172 -16.83 -9.55 30.48
N ALA A 173 -17.86 -9.16 29.72
CA ALA A 173 -19.22 -8.99 30.31
C ALA A 173 -19.73 -10.30 30.90
N LYS A 174 -19.43 -11.44 30.25
CA LYS A 174 -19.78 -12.77 30.81
C LYS A 174 -18.97 -13.11 32.07
N GLU A 175 -17.68 -12.80 32.13
CA GLU A 175 -16.84 -13.02 33.32
C GLU A 175 -17.30 -12.13 34.47
N LEU A 176 -17.55 -10.85 34.27
CA LEU A 176 -18.07 -9.92 35.28
C LEU A 176 -19.43 -10.37 35.82
N ARG A 177 -20.33 -10.82 34.95
CA ARG A 177 -21.63 -11.33 35.38
C ARG A 177 -21.49 -12.52 36.31
N LYS A 178 -20.59 -13.46 36.06
CA LYS A 178 -20.32 -14.62 36.92
C LYS A 178 -19.76 -14.21 38.29
N GLU A 179 -18.97 -13.15 38.37
CA GLU A 179 -18.43 -12.63 39.63
C GLU A 179 -19.48 -11.83 40.46
N LEU A 180 -20.44 -11.19 39.79
CA LEU A 180 -21.46 -10.34 40.44
C LEU A 180 -22.69 -11.08 40.90
N ILE A 181 -23.13 -12.16 40.25
CA ILE A 181 -24.35 -12.94 40.62
C ILE A 181 -24.30 -13.44 42.05
N PRO A 182 -23.18 -14.04 42.57
CA PRO A 182 -23.15 -14.54 43.96
C PRO A 182 -23.22 -13.44 45.03
N ILE A 183 -23.30 -12.19 44.67
CA ILE A 183 -23.29 -11.03 45.57
C ILE A 183 -24.67 -10.42 45.67
N LEU A 184 -25.51 -10.70 44.67
CA LEU A 184 -26.90 -10.19 44.58
C LEU A 184 -27.94 -11.17 45.18
N GLU A 185 -27.53 -12.41 45.47
CA GLU A 185 -28.27 -13.40 46.24
C GLU A 185 -27.80 -13.41 47.72
#